data_f0c4588a549c56eea105fb361c514b6b
#
_entry.id   f0c4588a549c56eea105fb361c514b6b
#
_cell.length_a   1.000
_cell.length_b   1.000
_cell.length_c   1.000
_cell.angle_alpha   90.00
_cell.angle_beta   90.00
_cell.angle_gamma   90.00
#
_symmetry.space_group_name_H-M   'P 1'
#
loop_
_entity.id
_entity.type
_entity.pdbx_description
1 polymer ?
#
loop_
_entity_poly.entity_id
_entity_poly.type
_entity_poly.pdbx_seq_one_letter_code
_entity_poly.pdbx_strand_id
1 'polypeptide(L)'
;MEVLKLLQESYLGKEKMIYIDPPYNTGNDFIYADNFMHSQEEENQQMGMYDEETGDRLFKNTDTNGRFHSDWCSMIYSRLMLARNLLTDDGVFFISIDDNEQENLKKCCDEVFG
;
A
#
# COMPACT_ATOMS: atom_id res chain seq x y z
N MET A 1 -2.34 5.77 5.58
CA MET A 1 -0.94 5.82 6.05
C MET A 1 -0.74 6.48 7.41
N GLU A 2 -1.71 7.24 7.86
CA GLU A 2 -1.58 7.93 9.15
C GLU A 2 -1.32 6.97 10.32
N VAL A 3 -2.01 5.83 10.34
CA VAL A 3 -1.84 4.86 11.42
C VAL A 3 -0.40 4.34 11.46
N LEU A 4 0.18 3.98 10.32
CA LEU A 4 1.55 3.50 10.26
C LEU A 4 2.55 4.57 10.71
N LYS A 5 2.31 5.82 10.33
CA LYS A 5 3.17 6.93 10.75
C LYS A 5 3.10 7.15 12.26
N LEU A 6 1.90 7.08 12.82
CA LEU A 6 1.71 7.23 14.26
C LEU A 6 2.37 6.10 15.04
N LEU A 7 2.29 4.86 14.54
CA LEU A 7 2.90 3.71 15.18
C LEU A 7 4.42 3.84 15.27
N GLN A 8 5.05 4.52 14.33
CA GLN A 8 6.50 4.68 14.34
C GLN A 8 6.99 5.44 15.58
N GLU A 9 6.18 6.31 16.13
CA GLU A 9 6.57 7.06 17.34
C GLU A 9 6.80 6.16 18.54
N SER A 10 6.02 5.08 18.67
CA SER A 10 6.06 4.21 19.85
C SER A 10 6.66 2.83 19.58
N TYR A 11 6.61 2.36 18.33
CA TYR A 11 6.96 0.99 17.97
C TYR A 11 8.11 0.86 16.98
N LEU A 12 8.86 1.92 16.75
CA LEU A 12 10.01 1.89 15.84
C LEU A 12 10.98 0.77 16.24
N GLY A 13 11.18 -0.20 15.33
CA GLY A 13 12.08 -1.32 15.56
C GLY A 13 11.66 -2.26 16.68
N LYS A 14 10.39 -2.31 17.04
CA LYS A 14 9.91 -3.14 18.17
C LYS A 14 9.03 -4.30 17.77
N GLU A 15 8.56 -4.33 16.53
CA GLU A 15 7.66 -5.39 16.09
C GLU A 15 8.45 -6.55 15.51
N LYS A 16 8.15 -7.75 15.98
CA LYS A 16 8.85 -8.95 15.52
C LYS A 16 8.17 -9.62 14.33
N MET A 17 6.88 -9.40 14.17
CA MET A 17 6.13 -9.96 13.07
C MET A 17 5.08 -8.96 12.59
N ILE A 18 4.98 -8.80 11.28
CA ILE A 18 3.92 -8.01 10.66
C ILE A 18 3.28 -8.87 9.58
N TYR A 19 1.96 -8.91 9.57
CA TYR A 19 1.18 -9.56 8.53
C TYR A 19 0.24 -8.54 7.92
N ILE A 20 0.23 -8.44 6.59
CA ILE A 20 -0.73 -7.59 5.89
C ILE A 20 -1.50 -8.38 4.85
N ASP A 21 -2.72 -7.93 4.60
CA ASP A 21 -3.61 -8.49 3.60
C ASP A 21 -4.09 -7.35 2.70
N PRO A 22 -3.25 -6.92 1.75
CA PRO A 22 -3.60 -5.81 0.87
C PRO A 22 -4.60 -6.25 -0.19
N PRO A 23 -5.23 -5.30 -0.91
CA PRO A 23 -6.02 -5.66 -2.07
C PRO A 23 -5.12 -6.34 -3.11
N TYR A 24 -5.67 -7.34 -3.80
CA TYR A 24 -4.89 -8.17 -4.73
C TYR A 24 -4.78 -7.59 -6.14
N ASN A 25 -5.33 -6.42 -6.34
CA ASN A 25 -5.29 -5.70 -7.62
C ASN A 25 -5.96 -6.48 -8.75
N THR A 26 -7.19 -6.89 -8.51
CA THR A 26 -7.96 -7.73 -9.44
C THR A 26 -8.68 -6.93 -10.53
N GLY A 27 -8.62 -5.61 -10.47
CA GLY A 27 -9.35 -4.72 -11.38
C GLY A 27 -10.60 -4.13 -10.77
N ASN A 28 -10.98 -4.57 -9.57
CA ASN A 28 -12.16 -4.10 -8.86
C ASN A 28 -11.85 -3.57 -7.47
N ASP A 29 -10.58 -3.55 -7.10
CA ASP A 29 -10.20 -3.13 -5.76
C ASP A 29 -10.06 -1.62 -5.66
N PHE A 30 -10.36 -1.09 -4.48
CA PHE A 30 -10.08 0.30 -4.14
C PHE A 30 -8.73 0.40 -3.47
N ILE A 31 -7.92 1.35 -3.88
CA ILE A 31 -6.62 1.60 -3.28
C ILE A 31 -6.52 3.06 -2.84
N TYR A 32 -5.55 3.34 -1.97
CA TYR A 32 -5.37 4.68 -1.44
C TYR A 32 -4.62 5.56 -2.43
N ALA A 33 -5.04 6.82 -2.52
CA ALA A 33 -4.41 7.83 -3.36
C ALA A 33 -3.30 8.52 -2.55
N ASP A 34 -2.08 8.02 -2.66
CA ASP A 34 -0.94 8.49 -1.86
C ASP A 34 -0.15 9.61 -2.54
N ASN A 35 -0.81 10.47 -3.29
CA ASN A 35 -0.21 11.62 -3.98
C ASN A 35 0.80 11.25 -5.07
N PHE A 36 0.75 10.02 -5.57
CA PHE A 36 1.70 9.52 -6.56
C PHE A 36 1.13 9.53 -7.97
N MET A 37 -0.07 10.07 -8.18
CA MET A 37 -0.74 9.99 -9.47
C MET A 37 -1.64 11.20 -9.71
N HIS A 38 -2.74 11.03 -10.39
CA HIS A 38 -3.65 12.07 -10.85
C HIS A 38 -3.77 13.31 -9.97
N SER A 39 -4.17 14.43 -10.58
CA SER A 39 -4.54 15.61 -9.81
C SER A 39 -5.74 15.29 -8.91
N GLN A 40 -5.88 16.07 -7.85
CA GLN A 40 -6.98 15.89 -6.91
C GLN A 40 -8.35 15.99 -7.59
N GLU A 41 -8.48 16.86 -8.57
CA GLU A 41 -9.74 17.02 -9.30
C GLU A 41 -10.05 15.79 -10.13
N GLU A 42 -9.06 15.22 -10.80
CA GLU A 42 -9.24 14.00 -11.57
C GLU A 42 -9.69 12.86 -10.69
N GLU A 43 -9.06 12.69 -9.54
CA GLU A 43 -9.44 11.68 -8.57
C GLU A 43 -10.88 11.87 -8.09
N ASN A 44 -11.27 13.09 -7.76
CA ASN A 44 -12.63 13.40 -7.32
C ASN A 44 -13.65 13.06 -8.38
N GLN A 45 -13.37 13.37 -9.63
CA GLN A 45 -14.27 13.09 -10.74
C GLN A 45 -14.41 11.59 -10.98
N GLN A 46 -13.32 10.85 -10.83
CA GLN A 46 -13.33 9.42 -11.09
C GLN A 46 -13.99 8.62 -9.98
N MET A 47 -13.74 8.99 -8.75
CA MET A 47 -14.04 8.12 -7.63
C MET A 47 -14.93 8.75 -6.56
N GLY A 48 -14.63 9.96 -6.15
CA GLY A 48 -15.40 10.66 -5.12
C GLY A 48 -15.50 9.92 -3.79
N MET A 49 -14.63 8.95 -3.53
CA MET A 49 -14.71 8.08 -2.38
C MET A 49 -13.59 8.36 -1.39
N TYR A 50 -13.91 8.19 -0.13
CA TYR A 50 -12.98 8.37 0.98
C TYR A 50 -13.15 7.22 1.95
N ASP A 51 -12.07 6.87 2.64
CA ASP A 51 -12.13 5.97 3.77
C ASP A 51 -12.81 6.70 4.93
N GLU A 52 -13.92 6.18 5.40
CA GLU A 52 -14.72 6.82 6.46
C GLU A 52 -13.97 6.88 7.80
N GLU A 53 -13.11 5.91 8.06
CA GLU A 53 -12.39 5.84 9.35
C GLU A 53 -11.20 6.80 9.40
N THR A 54 -10.45 6.89 8.31
CA THR A 54 -9.20 7.67 8.28
C THR A 54 -9.32 8.97 7.52
N GLY A 55 -10.35 9.12 6.68
CA GLY A 55 -10.49 10.26 5.80
C GLY A 55 -9.59 10.21 4.57
N ASP A 56 -8.83 9.14 4.38
CA ASP A 56 -7.96 8.96 3.22
C ASP A 56 -8.79 8.74 1.97
N ARG A 57 -8.29 9.23 0.85
CA ARG A 57 -8.97 9.07 -0.43
C ARG A 57 -8.76 7.69 -0.99
N LEU A 58 -9.83 7.12 -1.53
CA LEU A 58 -9.80 5.85 -2.22
C LEU A 58 -10.21 6.05 -3.67
N PHE A 59 -9.64 5.25 -4.56
CA PHE A 59 -10.10 5.17 -5.94
C PHE A 59 -10.09 3.72 -6.39
N LYS A 60 -10.98 3.41 -7.34
CA LYS A 60 -11.04 2.06 -7.89
C LYS A 60 -9.92 1.88 -8.91
N ASN A 61 -9.05 0.92 -8.66
CA ASN A 61 -7.94 0.63 -9.55
C ASN A 61 -8.40 -0.39 -10.59
N THR A 62 -8.78 0.10 -11.76
CA THR A 62 -9.30 -0.75 -12.84
C THR A 62 -8.18 -1.10 -13.82
N ASP A 63 -8.34 -2.22 -14.51
CA ASP A 63 -7.37 -2.68 -15.52
C ASP A 63 -7.33 -1.79 -16.76
N THR A 64 -8.27 -0.86 -16.92
CA THR A 64 -8.23 0.15 -17.96
C THR A 64 -7.35 1.34 -17.62
N ASN A 65 -6.93 1.45 -16.37
CA ASN A 65 -5.98 2.48 -15.95
C ASN A 65 -4.60 2.15 -16.52
N GLY A 66 -4.00 3.08 -17.27
CA GLY A 66 -2.66 2.88 -17.84
C GLY A 66 -1.57 2.69 -16.77
N ARG A 67 -1.86 3.03 -15.52
CA ARG A 67 -0.96 2.88 -14.38
C ARG A 67 -1.44 1.82 -13.39
N PHE A 68 -2.20 0.85 -13.87
CA PHE A 68 -2.85 -0.14 -13.01
C PHE A 68 -1.88 -0.79 -12.03
N HIS A 69 -0.81 -1.39 -12.53
CA HIS A 69 0.19 -2.04 -11.69
C HIS A 69 1.06 -1.04 -10.93
N SER A 70 1.44 0.05 -11.58
CA SER A 70 2.28 1.08 -10.96
C SER A 70 1.60 1.76 -9.78
N ASP A 71 0.33 2.08 -9.89
CA ASP A 71 -0.41 2.72 -8.82
C ASP A 71 -0.56 1.79 -7.62
N TRP A 72 -0.84 0.52 -7.88
CA TRP A 72 -0.89 -0.49 -6.83
C TRP A 72 0.48 -0.66 -6.17
N CYS A 73 1.53 -0.78 -6.98
CA CYS A 73 2.89 -0.95 -6.47
C CYS A 73 3.34 0.25 -5.62
N SER A 74 3.01 1.47 -6.06
CA SER A 74 3.35 2.67 -5.29
C SER A 74 2.65 2.69 -3.93
N MET A 75 1.38 2.31 -3.91
CA MET A 75 0.64 2.19 -2.66
C MET A 75 1.28 1.18 -1.71
N ILE A 76 1.62 0.00 -2.22
CA ILE A 76 2.24 -1.05 -1.42
C ILE A 76 3.64 -0.64 -0.97
N TYR A 77 4.45 -0.10 -1.87
CA TYR A 77 5.83 0.29 -1.60
C TYR A 77 5.91 1.27 -0.42
N SER A 78 5.07 2.30 -0.43
CA SER A 78 5.08 3.29 0.65
C SER A 78 4.75 2.65 2.00
N ARG A 79 3.83 1.68 2.02
CA ARG A 79 3.46 0.99 3.24
C ARG A 79 4.53 0.01 3.70
N LEU A 80 5.21 -0.66 2.77
CA LEU A 80 6.34 -1.52 3.10
C LEU A 80 7.49 -0.72 3.74
N MET A 81 7.77 0.47 3.21
CA MET A 81 8.80 1.33 3.79
C MET A 81 8.51 1.69 5.23
N LEU A 82 7.27 2.03 5.53
CA LEU A 82 6.88 2.36 6.89
C LEU A 82 6.88 1.12 7.79
N ALA A 83 6.37 0.00 7.29
CA ALA A 83 6.34 -1.25 8.04
C ALA A 83 7.75 -1.75 8.37
N ARG A 84 8.70 -1.61 7.44
CA ARG A 84 10.09 -1.97 7.67
C ARG A 84 10.65 -1.30 8.93
N ASN A 85 10.31 -0.04 9.13
CA ASN A 85 10.81 0.71 10.29
C ASN A 85 10.25 0.20 11.61
N LEU A 86 9.13 -0.51 11.58
CA LEU A 86 8.52 -1.10 12.78
C LEU A 86 9.14 -2.44 13.16
N LEU A 87 9.75 -3.15 12.20
CA LEU A 87 10.30 -4.48 12.44
C LEU A 87 11.62 -4.44 13.19
N THR A 88 11.84 -5.44 14.05
CA THR A 88 13.16 -5.73 14.58
C THR A 88 14.06 -6.30 13.49
N ASP A 89 15.37 -6.36 13.74
CA ASP A 89 16.33 -6.89 12.76
C ASP A 89 16.06 -8.35 12.42
N ASP A 90 15.54 -9.12 13.36
CA ASP A 90 15.17 -10.53 13.16
C ASP A 90 13.67 -10.71 12.92
N GLY A 91 12.96 -9.63 12.61
CA GLY A 91 11.53 -9.67 12.37
C GLY A 91 11.15 -10.31 11.07
N VAL A 92 9.90 -10.73 10.97
CA VAL A 92 9.35 -11.39 9.78
C VAL A 92 8.15 -10.63 9.27
N PHE A 93 8.06 -10.48 7.96
CA PHE A 93 6.96 -9.80 7.29
C PHE A 93 6.22 -10.78 6.40
N PHE A 94 4.91 -10.91 6.61
CA PHE A 94 4.06 -11.78 5.80
C PHE A 94 3.04 -10.95 5.04
N ILE A 95 2.83 -11.29 3.76
CA ILE A 95 1.87 -10.60 2.90
C ILE A 95 1.02 -11.65 2.17
N SER A 96 -0.30 -11.52 2.28
CA SER A 96 -1.21 -12.29 1.44
C SER A 96 -1.31 -11.65 0.07
N ILE A 97 -1.24 -12.46 -0.98
CA ILE A 97 -1.33 -11.98 -2.37
C ILE A 97 -1.79 -13.14 -3.26
N ASP A 98 -2.40 -12.81 -4.39
CA ASP A 98 -2.68 -13.80 -5.43
C ASP A 98 -1.66 -13.68 -6.57
N ASP A 99 -1.84 -14.46 -7.63
CA ASP A 99 -0.88 -14.52 -8.72
C ASP A 99 -0.80 -13.24 -9.56
N ASN A 100 -1.81 -12.35 -9.49
CA ASN A 100 -1.85 -11.14 -10.32
C ASN A 100 -0.69 -10.21 -10.07
N GLU A 101 -0.27 -10.07 -8.81
CA GLU A 101 0.76 -9.10 -8.42
C GLU A 101 1.93 -9.73 -7.68
N GLN A 102 2.02 -11.05 -7.63
CA GLN A 102 3.05 -11.75 -6.88
C GLN A 102 4.46 -11.32 -7.29
N GLU A 103 4.73 -11.26 -8.59
CA GLU A 103 6.05 -10.89 -9.08
C GLU A 103 6.40 -9.43 -8.77
N ASN A 104 5.44 -8.53 -8.97
CA ASN A 104 5.64 -7.11 -8.68
C ASN A 104 5.83 -6.88 -7.19
N LEU A 105 5.05 -7.58 -6.37
CA LEU A 105 5.20 -7.51 -4.92
C LEU A 105 6.57 -8.00 -4.48
N LYS A 106 7.02 -9.10 -5.05
CA LYS A 106 8.36 -9.63 -4.73
C LYS A 106 9.45 -8.61 -5.02
N LYS A 107 9.37 -7.95 -6.17
CA LYS A 107 10.34 -6.91 -6.53
C LYS A 107 10.32 -5.75 -5.54
N CYS A 108 9.13 -5.32 -5.12
CA CYS A 108 8.99 -4.27 -4.11
C CYS A 108 9.62 -4.69 -2.79
N CYS A 109 9.36 -5.91 -2.35
CA CYS A 109 9.91 -6.44 -1.11
C CYS A 109 11.43 -6.57 -1.17
N ASP A 110 11.97 -7.05 -2.28
CA ASP A 110 13.41 -7.17 -2.46
C ASP A 110 14.10 -5.81 -2.39
N GLU A 111 13.46 -4.79 -2.92
CA GLU A 111 14.00 -3.43 -2.86
C GLU A 111 13.95 -2.84 -1.46
N VAL A 112 12.87 -3.07 -0.73
CA VAL A 112 12.66 -2.51 0.60
C VAL A 112 13.48 -3.26 1.66
N PHE A 113 13.45 -4.58 1.62
CA PHE A 113 14.05 -5.41 2.68
C PHE A 113 15.42 -5.98 2.32
N GLY A 114 15.83 -5.86 1.09
CA GLY A 114 17.10 -6.41 0.64
C GLY A 114 17.01 -7.88 0.36
#